data_8a6efd995618193bbdfc944704d82b98
#
_entry.id   8a6efd995618193bbdfc944704d82b98
#
_cell.length_a   1.000
_cell.length_b   1.000
_cell.length_c   1.000
_cell.angle_alpha   90.00
_cell.angle_beta   90.00
_cell.angle_gamma   90.00
#
_symmetry.space_group_name_H-M   'P 1'
#
loop_
_entity.id
_entity.type
_entity.pdbx_description
1 polymer ?
#
loop_
_entity_poly.entity_id
_entity_poly.type
_entity_poly.pdbx_seq_one_letter_code
_entity_poly.pdbx_strand_id
1 'polypeptide(L)'
;MQILTRLIVSFLTISLSFSALANFKELQHFGQNPGDLGASYFATQAQSKALVVLLHGCAQHGEQLAQQSGLLGLAKEHGFALLIPQQRLMNNIKRCFNWYSDDDYTKDKGESSSIKNMITTLQKQLGTESVYIIGLSGGGAMASNMLVNYPYLFEAGAVVAGIPFPCADDLITGISCMKNGPSQTIEELVSLTRNLNPKQKNWPQLSVWTGTKDNIVAPLNSSIHAQYWAQLSHIKTKANVDKQEGYVITRWQNAAKEVQVELVEVIELGHGIMVNPNIKNGGEESDYLLASPLSTAQHVINFWGL
;
A
#
# COMPACT_ATOMS: atom_id res chain seq x y z
N MET A 1 29.64 -68.02 -27.66
CA MET A 1 29.53 -67.30 -26.41
C MET A 1 29.34 -65.84 -26.78
N GLN A 2 28.03 -65.42 -26.98
CA GLN A 2 27.67 -64.07 -27.37
C GLN A 2 27.33 -63.25 -26.12
N ILE A 3 28.08 -62.17 -25.92
CA ILE A 3 27.82 -61.21 -24.85
C ILE A 3 26.87 -60.14 -25.35
N LEU A 4 25.64 -60.14 -24.81
CA LEU A 4 24.64 -59.14 -25.12
C LEU A 4 24.85 -57.92 -24.20
N THR A 5 25.37 -56.83 -24.72
CA THR A 5 25.49 -55.53 -24.01
C THR A 5 24.14 -54.81 -24.04
N ARG A 6 23.49 -54.74 -22.90
CA ARG A 6 22.25 -53.92 -22.72
C ARG A 6 22.63 -52.44 -22.50
N LEU A 7 22.33 -51.61 -23.48
CA LEU A 7 22.35 -50.14 -23.27
C LEU A 7 21.12 -49.72 -22.45
N ILE A 8 21.40 -49.19 -21.26
CA ILE A 8 20.39 -48.53 -20.44
C ILE A 8 20.35 -47.05 -20.90
N VAL A 9 19.31 -46.66 -21.59
CA VAL A 9 19.03 -45.24 -21.94
C VAL A 9 18.26 -44.64 -20.75
N SER A 10 18.94 -43.84 -19.91
CA SER A 10 18.30 -43.06 -18.91
C SER A 10 17.63 -41.82 -19.50
N PHE A 11 16.31 -41.82 -19.53
CA PHE A 11 15.54 -40.62 -19.85
C PHE A 11 15.58 -39.65 -18.68
N LEU A 12 16.35 -38.58 -18.83
CA LEU A 12 16.34 -37.45 -17.88
C LEU A 12 15.10 -36.62 -18.19
N THR A 13 14.04 -36.77 -17.39
CA THR A 13 12.87 -35.91 -17.47
C THR A 13 13.21 -34.56 -16.83
N ILE A 14 13.50 -33.56 -17.65
CA ILE A 14 13.62 -32.17 -17.24
C ILE A 14 12.19 -31.68 -16.94
N SER A 15 11.82 -31.63 -15.67
CA SER A 15 10.60 -30.98 -15.20
C SER A 15 10.81 -29.48 -15.35
N LEU A 16 10.33 -28.91 -16.46
CA LEU A 16 10.17 -27.49 -16.63
C LEU A 16 9.05 -27.03 -15.68
N SER A 17 9.44 -26.53 -14.50
CA SER A 17 8.53 -25.79 -13.63
C SER A 17 8.14 -24.50 -14.37
N PHE A 18 7.02 -24.52 -15.08
CA PHE A 18 6.36 -23.30 -15.53
C PHE A 18 5.89 -22.58 -14.25
N SER A 19 6.68 -21.63 -13.75
CA SER A 19 6.15 -20.58 -12.90
C SER A 19 5.06 -19.90 -13.73
N ALA A 20 3.80 -20.14 -13.38
CA ALA A 20 2.69 -19.43 -13.97
C ALA A 20 2.89 -17.95 -13.66
N LEU A 21 3.46 -17.21 -14.61
CA LEU A 21 3.53 -15.75 -14.54
C LEU A 21 2.11 -15.27 -14.25
N ALA A 22 1.96 -14.53 -13.16
CA ALA A 22 0.69 -13.89 -12.86
C ALA A 22 0.37 -12.98 -14.05
N ASN A 23 -0.73 -13.26 -14.76
CA ASN A 23 -1.13 -12.47 -15.91
C ASN A 23 -1.74 -11.16 -15.42
N PHE A 24 -0.89 -10.18 -15.11
CA PHE A 24 -1.32 -8.80 -15.01
C PHE A 24 -1.76 -8.33 -16.40
N LYS A 25 -2.85 -7.59 -16.41
CA LYS A 25 -3.39 -6.98 -17.63
C LYS A 25 -3.12 -5.49 -17.56
N GLU A 26 -2.70 -4.91 -18.69
CA GLU A 26 -2.59 -3.45 -18.78
C GLU A 26 -3.99 -2.82 -18.70
N LEU A 27 -4.15 -1.81 -17.85
CA LEU A 27 -5.37 -1.00 -17.80
C LEU A 27 -5.24 0.15 -18.80
N GLN A 28 -5.97 0.04 -19.89
CA GLN A 28 -6.05 1.07 -20.93
C GLN A 28 -7.37 1.84 -20.85
N HIS A 29 -7.40 3.03 -21.45
CA HIS A 29 -8.62 3.85 -21.62
C HIS A 29 -9.33 4.18 -20.30
N PHE A 30 -8.58 4.51 -19.25
CA PHE A 30 -9.14 4.91 -17.95
C PHE A 30 -9.46 6.43 -17.86
N GLY A 31 -9.64 7.10 -18.98
CA GLY A 31 -9.96 8.54 -19.06
C GLY A 31 -8.72 9.41 -19.10
N GLN A 32 -8.81 10.61 -18.51
CA GLN A 32 -7.68 11.53 -18.46
C GLN A 32 -6.58 11.00 -17.53
N ASN A 33 -5.33 11.17 -17.94
CA ASN A 33 -4.13 10.74 -17.22
C ASN A 33 -3.13 11.91 -17.07
N PRO A 34 -3.50 12.96 -16.33
CA PRO A 34 -2.66 14.15 -16.23
C PRO A 34 -1.34 13.90 -15.50
N GLY A 35 -1.24 12.88 -14.65
CA GLY A 35 -0.01 12.47 -13.98
C GLY A 35 0.85 11.51 -14.81
N ASP A 36 0.50 11.23 -16.07
CA ASP A 36 1.24 10.34 -16.99
C ASP A 36 1.68 9.00 -16.36
N LEU A 37 0.81 8.37 -15.58
CA LEU A 37 1.06 7.07 -14.95
C LEU A 37 0.74 5.91 -15.90
N GLY A 38 1.46 4.78 -15.77
CA GLY A 38 1.01 3.49 -16.29
C GLY A 38 0.06 2.83 -15.29
N ALA A 39 -0.68 1.81 -15.73
CA ALA A 39 -1.49 0.99 -14.84
C ALA A 39 -1.59 -0.44 -15.34
N SER A 40 -1.49 -1.38 -14.42
CA SER A 40 -1.88 -2.77 -14.64
C SER A 40 -2.84 -3.24 -13.55
N TYR A 41 -3.51 -4.35 -13.81
CA TYR A 41 -4.40 -4.95 -12.83
C TYR A 41 -4.38 -6.48 -12.90
N PHE A 42 -4.78 -7.09 -11.79
CA PHE A 42 -5.02 -8.51 -11.68
C PHE A 42 -6.45 -8.75 -11.18
N ALA A 43 -7.14 -9.71 -11.79
CA ALA A 43 -8.43 -10.18 -11.32
C ALA A 43 -8.59 -11.65 -11.71
N THR A 44 -9.05 -12.48 -10.77
CA THR A 44 -9.31 -13.91 -11.00
C THR A 44 -10.63 -14.15 -11.71
N GLN A 45 -11.59 -13.23 -11.59
CA GLN A 45 -12.96 -13.30 -12.09
C GLN A 45 -13.36 -12.00 -12.79
N ALA A 46 -14.39 -12.09 -13.63
CA ALA A 46 -14.97 -10.92 -14.28
C ALA A 46 -15.66 -9.95 -13.29
N GLN A 47 -16.06 -10.45 -12.13
CA GLN A 47 -16.61 -9.67 -11.03
C GLN A 47 -15.81 -9.97 -9.76
N SER A 48 -15.33 -8.94 -9.10
CA SER A 48 -14.64 -9.02 -7.82
C SER A 48 -15.36 -8.15 -6.79
N LYS A 49 -15.54 -8.68 -5.57
CA LYS A 49 -16.25 -7.92 -4.51
C LYS A 49 -15.46 -6.69 -4.04
N ALA A 50 -14.14 -6.78 -4.08
CA ALA A 50 -13.24 -5.72 -3.62
C ALA A 50 -12.13 -5.43 -4.63
N LEU A 51 -11.65 -4.18 -4.62
CA LEU A 51 -10.50 -3.71 -5.35
C LEU A 51 -9.46 -3.19 -4.38
N VAL A 52 -8.25 -3.73 -4.42
CA VAL A 52 -7.10 -3.25 -3.66
C VAL A 52 -6.15 -2.51 -4.59
N VAL A 53 -5.87 -1.24 -4.29
CA VAL A 53 -4.91 -0.41 -5.02
C VAL A 53 -3.56 -0.51 -4.34
N LEU A 54 -2.52 -0.94 -5.07
CA LEU A 54 -1.16 -1.04 -4.56
C LEU A 54 -0.28 0.05 -5.17
N LEU A 55 0.25 0.94 -4.34
CA LEU A 55 1.19 1.98 -4.73
C LEU A 55 2.61 1.60 -4.29
N HIS A 56 3.50 1.43 -5.27
CA HIS A 56 4.88 1.02 -5.05
C HIS A 56 5.74 2.14 -4.46
N GLY A 57 6.84 1.78 -3.82
CA GLY A 57 7.87 2.72 -3.37
C GLY A 57 8.75 3.23 -4.53
N CYS A 58 9.61 4.19 -4.23
CA CYS A 58 10.59 4.70 -5.20
C CYS A 58 11.46 3.57 -5.76
N ALA A 59 11.83 3.67 -7.03
CA ALA A 59 12.65 2.73 -7.79
C ALA A 59 12.06 1.30 -7.96
N GLN A 60 10.80 1.07 -7.56
CA GLN A 60 10.16 -0.23 -7.64
C GLN A 60 9.28 -0.40 -8.89
N HIS A 61 8.93 -1.66 -9.16
CA HIS A 61 7.88 -2.08 -10.08
C HIS A 61 6.69 -2.63 -9.28
N GLY A 62 5.51 -2.07 -9.50
CA GLY A 62 4.34 -2.41 -8.71
C GLY A 62 3.89 -3.87 -8.84
N GLU A 63 3.99 -4.46 -10.03
CA GLU A 63 3.67 -5.89 -10.23
C GLU A 63 4.63 -6.82 -9.47
N GLN A 64 5.93 -6.49 -9.45
CA GLN A 64 6.91 -7.22 -8.67
C GLN A 64 6.63 -7.09 -7.18
N LEU A 65 6.30 -5.88 -6.72
CA LEU A 65 5.92 -5.64 -5.34
C LEU A 65 4.67 -6.45 -4.95
N ALA A 66 3.65 -6.52 -5.82
CA ALA A 66 2.45 -7.32 -5.58
C ALA A 66 2.76 -8.82 -5.42
N GLN A 67 3.71 -9.34 -6.21
CA GLN A 67 4.16 -10.73 -6.11
C GLN A 67 4.95 -10.97 -4.83
N GLN A 68 6.00 -10.19 -4.60
CA GLN A 68 6.96 -10.41 -3.52
C GLN A 68 6.39 -10.08 -2.14
N SER A 69 5.46 -9.14 -2.02
CA SER A 69 4.79 -8.84 -0.74
C SER A 69 3.78 -9.91 -0.31
N GLY A 70 3.45 -10.88 -1.19
CA GLY A 70 2.41 -11.87 -0.96
C GLY A 70 1.00 -11.40 -1.34
N LEU A 71 0.82 -10.12 -1.66
CA LEU A 71 -0.50 -9.54 -1.93
C LEU A 71 -1.19 -10.18 -3.14
N LEU A 72 -0.44 -10.55 -4.18
CA LEU A 72 -0.99 -11.28 -5.33
C LEU A 72 -1.50 -12.68 -4.95
N GLY A 73 -0.77 -13.38 -4.06
CA GLY A 73 -1.21 -14.68 -3.55
C GLY A 73 -2.52 -14.57 -2.76
N LEU A 74 -2.64 -13.54 -1.93
CA LEU A 74 -3.86 -13.22 -1.18
C LEU A 74 -5.01 -12.83 -2.11
N ALA A 75 -4.74 -12.05 -3.17
CA ALA A 75 -5.76 -11.71 -4.16
C ALA A 75 -6.34 -12.95 -4.87
N LYS A 76 -5.47 -13.93 -5.19
CA LYS A 76 -5.90 -15.22 -5.74
C LYS A 76 -6.72 -16.03 -4.74
N GLU A 77 -6.33 -16.03 -3.48
CA GLU A 77 -6.96 -16.83 -2.42
C GLU A 77 -8.33 -16.27 -2.02
N HIS A 78 -8.43 -14.95 -1.84
CA HIS A 78 -9.64 -14.28 -1.35
C HIS A 78 -10.54 -13.72 -2.46
N GLY A 79 -10.06 -13.69 -3.71
CA GLY A 79 -10.88 -13.30 -4.88
C GLY A 79 -11.05 -11.79 -5.06
N PHE A 80 -10.22 -10.95 -4.44
CA PHE A 80 -10.23 -9.52 -4.71
C PHE A 80 -9.35 -9.17 -5.92
N ALA A 81 -9.64 -8.04 -6.56
CA ALA A 81 -8.84 -7.52 -7.66
C ALA A 81 -7.71 -6.61 -7.13
N LEU A 82 -6.60 -6.55 -7.88
CA LEU A 82 -5.50 -5.61 -7.63
C LEU A 82 -5.45 -4.58 -8.76
N LEU A 83 -5.36 -3.31 -8.43
CA LEU A 83 -4.97 -2.23 -9.33
C LEU A 83 -3.57 -1.76 -8.96
N ILE A 84 -2.71 -1.65 -9.94
CA ILE A 84 -1.30 -1.31 -9.77
C ILE A 84 -0.95 -0.11 -10.64
N PRO A 85 -1.17 1.12 -10.16
CA PRO A 85 -0.60 2.32 -10.77
C PRO A 85 0.92 2.24 -10.78
N GLN A 86 1.54 2.59 -11.90
CA GLN A 86 2.97 2.52 -12.09
C GLN A 86 3.54 3.87 -12.49
N GLN A 87 4.47 4.38 -11.68
CA GLN A 87 5.22 5.58 -12.00
C GLN A 87 6.19 5.32 -13.15
N ARG A 88 6.23 6.23 -14.12
CA ARG A 88 7.11 6.17 -15.28
C ARG A 88 8.45 6.85 -15.02
N LEU A 89 9.52 6.29 -15.57
CA LEU A 89 10.86 6.85 -15.47
C LEU A 89 10.95 8.27 -16.05
N MET A 90 10.22 8.54 -17.13
CA MET A 90 10.19 9.86 -17.79
C MET A 90 9.50 10.93 -16.95
N ASN A 91 8.55 10.52 -16.09
CA ASN A 91 7.84 11.41 -15.20
C ASN A 91 8.61 11.68 -13.89
N ASN A 92 9.27 10.65 -13.37
CA ASN A 92 10.14 10.76 -12.20
C ASN A 92 11.34 9.82 -12.31
N ILE A 93 12.56 10.34 -12.35
CA ILE A 93 13.81 9.59 -12.56
C ILE A 93 14.05 8.53 -11.46
N LYS A 94 13.47 8.71 -10.28
CA LYS A 94 13.51 7.74 -9.17
C LYS A 94 12.27 6.86 -9.14
N ARG A 95 11.35 7.01 -10.10
CA ARG A 95 10.03 6.35 -10.08
C ARG A 95 9.30 6.51 -8.77
N CYS A 96 9.48 7.62 -8.07
CA CYS A 96 8.66 7.99 -6.93
C CYS A 96 7.36 8.60 -7.43
N PHE A 97 6.23 8.31 -6.79
CA PHE A 97 5.06 9.18 -6.95
C PHE A 97 5.44 10.58 -6.48
N ASN A 98 4.95 11.62 -7.18
CA ASN A 98 5.28 13.02 -6.92
C ASN A 98 4.41 13.60 -5.79
N TRP A 99 4.29 12.88 -4.68
CA TRP A 99 3.44 13.19 -3.53
C TRP A 99 3.73 14.54 -2.86
N TYR A 100 4.86 15.18 -3.19
CA TYR A 100 5.31 16.49 -2.69
C TYR A 100 5.07 17.64 -3.70
N SER A 101 4.57 17.35 -4.90
CA SER A 101 4.27 18.33 -5.95
C SER A 101 2.80 18.71 -5.91
N ASP A 102 2.48 20.00 -5.78
CA ASP A 102 1.10 20.49 -5.76
C ASP A 102 0.34 20.24 -7.08
N ASP A 103 1.04 20.15 -8.18
CA ASP A 103 0.49 19.75 -9.48
C ASP A 103 0.04 18.28 -9.50
N ASP A 104 0.62 17.42 -8.66
CA ASP A 104 0.39 15.99 -8.63
C ASP A 104 -0.47 15.52 -7.46
N TYR A 105 -0.31 16.14 -6.27
CA TYR A 105 -1.10 15.75 -5.11
C TYR A 105 -2.44 16.49 -4.97
N THR A 106 -2.62 17.62 -5.65
CA THR A 106 -3.88 18.37 -5.53
C THR A 106 -5.05 17.57 -6.11
N LYS A 107 -6.19 17.63 -5.40
CA LYS A 107 -7.43 16.97 -5.83
C LYS A 107 -7.79 17.34 -7.27
N ASP A 108 -8.10 16.33 -8.07
CA ASP A 108 -8.48 16.42 -9.50
C ASP A 108 -7.37 16.96 -10.42
N LYS A 109 -6.10 16.93 -9.98
CA LYS A 109 -4.91 17.22 -10.79
C LYS A 109 -3.93 16.03 -10.79
N GLY A 110 -2.96 16.07 -11.70
CA GLY A 110 -1.78 15.23 -11.77
C GLY A 110 -2.00 13.75 -11.46
N GLU A 111 -1.14 13.19 -10.63
CA GLU A 111 -1.14 11.77 -10.28
C GLU A 111 -2.39 11.37 -9.48
N SER A 112 -2.86 12.24 -8.56
CA SER A 112 -4.08 11.97 -7.78
C SER A 112 -5.30 11.78 -8.69
N SER A 113 -5.46 12.62 -9.72
CA SER A 113 -6.54 12.51 -10.70
C SER A 113 -6.40 11.24 -11.55
N SER A 114 -5.18 10.91 -11.98
CA SER A 114 -4.91 9.72 -12.77
C SER A 114 -5.27 8.46 -11.99
N ILE A 115 -4.83 8.33 -10.73
CA ILE A 115 -5.13 7.20 -9.85
C ILE A 115 -6.66 7.09 -9.62
N LYS A 116 -7.34 8.21 -9.35
CA LYS A 116 -8.81 8.23 -9.21
C LYS A 116 -9.49 7.68 -10.48
N ASN A 117 -9.04 8.10 -11.66
CA ASN A 117 -9.63 7.65 -12.93
C ASN A 117 -9.40 6.17 -13.19
N MET A 118 -8.22 5.63 -12.84
CA MET A 118 -7.92 4.21 -12.88
C MET A 118 -8.86 3.41 -11.97
N ILE A 119 -9.02 3.86 -10.72
CA ILE A 119 -9.92 3.24 -9.74
C ILE A 119 -11.35 3.20 -10.26
N THR A 120 -11.91 4.34 -10.64
CA THR A 120 -13.32 4.43 -11.06
C THR A 120 -13.60 3.64 -12.33
N THR A 121 -12.64 3.58 -13.26
CA THR A 121 -12.75 2.77 -14.47
C THR A 121 -12.75 1.29 -14.14
N LEU A 122 -11.80 0.82 -13.33
CA LEU A 122 -11.69 -0.60 -13.01
C LEU A 122 -12.83 -1.06 -12.11
N GLN A 123 -13.30 -0.24 -11.16
CA GLN A 123 -14.51 -0.52 -10.38
C GLN A 123 -15.71 -0.80 -11.28
N LYS A 124 -15.95 0.08 -12.25
CA LYS A 124 -17.05 -0.08 -13.21
C LYS A 124 -16.86 -1.33 -14.09
N GLN A 125 -15.63 -1.61 -14.51
CA GLN A 125 -15.31 -2.77 -15.37
C GLN A 125 -15.52 -4.10 -14.64
N LEU A 126 -15.16 -4.18 -13.36
CA LEU A 126 -15.21 -5.40 -12.54
C LEU A 126 -16.44 -5.48 -11.64
N GLY A 127 -17.27 -4.43 -11.57
CA GLY A 127 -18.42 -4.38 -10.68
C GLY A 127 -18.05 -4.42 -9.20
N THR A 128 -16.88 -3.87 -8.83
CA THR A 128 -16.42 -3.86 -7.43
C THR A 128 -17.12 -2.78 -6.63
N GLU A 129 -17.58 -3.12 -5.42
CA GLU A 129 -18.29 -2.18 -4.54
C GLU A 129 -17.33 -1.47 -3.59
N SER A 130 -16.34 -2.20 -3.03
CA SER A 130 -15.42 -1.70 -2.02
C SER A 130 -14.00 -1.50 -2.59
N VAL A 131 -13.36 -0.40 -2.23
CA VAL A 131 -11.97 -0.08 -2.62
C VAL A 131 -11.12 0.12 -1.39
N TYR A 132 -9.92 -0.45 -1.44
CA TYR A 132 -8.88 -0.35 -0.44
C TYR A 132 -7.59 0.14 -1.08
N ILE A 133 -6.73 0.77 -0.31
CA ILE A 133 -5.45 1.27 -0.82
C ILE A 133 -4.31 0.93 0.13
N ILE A 134 -3.21 0.43 -0.42
CA ILE A 134 -1.97 0.20 0.32
C ILE A 134 -0.80 0.80 -0.43
N GLY A 135 0.12 1.44 0.27
CA GLY A 135 1.31 2.01 -0.35
C GLY A 135 2.54 1.93 0.53
N LEU A 136 3.70 1.76 -0.13
CA LEU A 136 5.03 1.75 0.50
C LEU A 136 5.76 3.06 0.24
N SER A 137 6.37 3.69 1.26
CA SER A 137 7.30 4.82 1.09
C SER A 137 6.66 5.97 0.32
N GLY A 138 7.20 6.38 -0.83
CA GLY A 138 6.57 7.35 -1.72
C GLY A 138 5.16 6.95 -2.17
N GLY A 139 4.90 5.64 -2.39
CA GLY A 139 3.55 5.12 -2.61
C GLY A 139 2.67 5.20 -1.36
N GLY A 140 3.24 5.07 -0.16
CA GLY A 140 2.55 5.29 1.11
C GLY A 140 2.15 6.76 1.30
N ALA A 141 3.03 7.70 0.93
CA ALA A 141 2.72 9.12 0.94
C ALA A 141 1.59 9.47 -0.06
N MET A 142 1.64 8.89 -1.27
CA MET A 142 0.57 9.05 -2.26
C MET A 142 -0.73 8.36 -1.80
N ALA A 143 -0.68 7.21 -1.11
CA ALA A 143 -1.86 6.59 -0.51
C ALA A 143 -2.50 7.48 0.56
N SER A 144 -1.68 8.12 1.42
CA SER A 144 -2.14 9.13 2.38
C SER A 144 -2.85 10.30 1.68
N ASN A 145 -2.27 10.80 0.59
CA ASN A 145 -2.87 11.83 -0.25
C ASN A 145 -4.23 11.40 -0.80
N MET A 146 -4.32 10.21 -1.38
CA MET A 146 -5.56 9.67 -1.94
C MET A 146 -6.66 9.54 -0.89
N LEU A 147 -6.32 9.03 0.31
CA LEU A 147 -7.25 8.89 1.42
C LEU A 147 -7.81 10.24 1.92
N VAL A 148 -6.99 11.31 1.84
CA VAL A 148 -7.43 12.67 2.20
C VAL A 148 -8.23 13.31 1.08
N ASN A 149 -7.78 13.25 -0.17
CA ASN A 149 -8.45 13.94 -1.27
C ASN A 149 -9.74 13.27 -1.74
N TYR A 150 -9.81 11.93 -1.63
CA TYR A 150 -10.93 11.13 -2.10
C TYR A 150 -11.41 10.13 -1.04
N PRO A 151 -11.70 10.57 0.19
CA PRO A 151 -12.05 9.66 1.28
C PRO A 151 -13.30 8.81 0.97
N TYR A 152 -14.18 9.31 0.12
CA TYR A 152 -15.40 8.62 -0.30
C TYR A 152 -15.18 7.43 -1.25
N LEU A 153 -13.95 7.27 -1.80
CA LEU A 153 -13.61 6.13 -2.65
C LEU A 153 -13.18 4.90 -1.84
N PHE A 154 -12.74 5.08 -0.60
CA PHE A 154 -12.06 4.04 0.13
C PHE A 154 -12.81 3.62 1.39
N GLU A 155 -12.91 2.31 1.62
CA GLU A 155 -13.34 1.73 2.88
C GLU A 155 -12.19 1.81 3.90
N ALA A 156 -10.96 1.49 3.47
CA ALA A 156 -9.78 1.53 4.31
C ALA A 156 -8.49 1.74 3.52
N GLY A 157 -7.44 2.14 4.24
CA GLY A 157 -6.09 2.28 3.71
C GLY A 157 -5.02 1.66 4.60
N ALA A 158 -3.85 1.39 3.99
CA ALA A 158 -2.63 1.04 4.70
C ALA A 158 -1.46 1.87 4.19
N VAL A 159 -0.74 2.51 5.10
CA VAL A 159 0.43 3.35 4.80
C VAL A 159 1.63 2.73 5.46
N VAL A 160 2.55 2.20 4.63
CA VAL A 160 3.74 1.50 5.10
C VAL A 160 4.97 2.37 4.88
N ALA A 161 5.68 2.69 5.97
CA ALA A 161 6.87 3.54 5.94
C ALA A 161 6.64 4.82 5.09
N GLY A 162 5.42 5.37 5.17
CA GLY A 162 4.97 6.51 4.38
C GLY A 162 4.93 7.79 5.21
N ILE A 163 4.31 8.82 4.64
CA ILE A 163 4.30 10.17 5.17
C ILE A 163 2.85 10.65 5.26
N PRO A 164 2.42 11.29 6.36
CA PRO A 164 1.09 11.84 6.46
C PRO A 164 0.89 13.01 5.49
N PHE A 165 -0.29 13.10 4.89
CA PHE A 165 -0.68 14.24 4.07
C PHE A 165 -1.71 15.11 4.83
N PRO A 166 -1.64 16.44 4.71
CA PRO A 166 -0.69 17.24 3.96
C PRO A 166 0.49 17.68 4.84
N CYS A 167 1.74 17.35 4.49
CA CYS A 167 2.90 17.83 5.25
C CYS A 167 4.00 18.49 4.39
N ALA A 168 3.83 18.48 3.07
CA ALA A 168 4.78 19.03 2.12
C ALA A 168 4.05 19.62 0.91
N ASP A 169 4.65 20.63 0.31
CA ASP A 169 4.17 21.34 -0.87
C ASP A 169 5.26 21.50 -1.94
N ASP A 170 6.48 21.09 -1.63
CA ASP A 170 7.62 21.02 -2.56
C ASP A 170 8.61 19.92 -2.15
N LEU A 171 9.66 19.71 -2.96
CA LEU A 171 10.68 18.69 -2.70
C LEU A 171 11.45 18.95 -1.40
N ILE A 172 11.72 20.19 -1.05
CA ILE A 172 12.52 20.54 0.14
C ILE A 172 11.71 20.23 1.40
N THR A 173 10.48 20.70 1.45
CA THR A 173 9.54 20.41 2.55
C THR A 173 9.20 18.92 2.61
N GLY A 174 9.13 18.24 1.45
CA GLY A 174 8.98 16.79 1.37
C GLY A 174 10.14 16.03 2.01
N ILE A 175 11.38 16.39 1.70
CA ILE A 175 12.57 15.79 2.32
C ILE A 175 12.60 16.09 3.83
N SER A 176 12.26 17.31 4.23
CA SER A 176 12.19 17.68 5.65
C SER A 176 11.15 16.86 6.39
N CYS A 177 9.93 16.75 5.88
CA CYS A 177 8.88 15.94 6.47
C CYS A 177 9.28 14.45 6.54
N MET A 178 9.85 13.91 5.48
CA MET A 178 10.34 12.54 5.44
C MET A 178 11.34 12.26 6.59
N LYS A 179 12.30 13.17 6.82
CA LYS A 179 13.39 12.97 7.79
C LYS A 179 13.02 13.34 9.22
N ASN A 180 12.17 14.34 9.42
CA ASN A 180 11.94 14.96 10.72
C ASN A 180 10.47 14.86 11.19
N GLY A 181 9.58 14.33 10.36
CA GLY A 181 8.13 14.41 10.56
C GLY A 181 7.54 15.74 10.08
N PRO A 182 6.21 15.86 10.09
CA PRO A 182 5.51 17.10 9.77
C PRO A 182 5.96 18.27 10.63
N SER A 183 6.05 19.45 10.03
CA SER A 183 6.23 20.70 10.78
C SER A 183 4.92 21.18 11.43
N GLN A 184 3.79 20.68 10.94
CA GLN A 184 2.46 20.96 11.46
C GLN A 184 2.18 20.14 12.72
N THR A 185 1.45 20.72 13.66
CA THR A 185 0.88 19.98 14.78
C THR A 185 -0.23 19.03 14.33
N ILE A 186 -0.62 18.10 15.18
CA ILE A 186 -1.74 17.16 14.90
C ILE A 186 -3.04 17.95 14.62
N GLU A 187 -3.31 19.00 15.39
CA GLU A 187 -4.48 19.87 15.25
C GLU A 187 -4.48 20.60 13.89
N GLU A 188 -3.32 21.07 13.46
CA GLU A 188 -3.17 21.72 12.15
C GLU A 188 -3.37 20.73 11.01
N LEU A 189 -2.81 19.51 11.08
CA LEU A 189 -3.05 18.45 10.08
C LEU A 189 -4.53 18.10 9.99
N VAL A 190 -5.23 17.95 11.12
CA VAL A 190 -6.68 17.71 11.17
C VAL A 190 -7.45 18.86 10.53
N SER A 191 -7.08 20.12 10.85
CA SER A 191 -7.73 21.31 10.29
C SER A 191 -7.55 21.40 8.78
N LEU A 192 -6.33 21.23 8.29
CA LEU A 192 -6.01 21.23 6.85
C LEU A 192 -6.80 20.15 6.11
N THR A 193 -6.82 18.92 6.65
CA THR A 193 -7.55 17.79 6.06
C THR A 193 -9.05 18.04 6.00
N ARG A 194 -9.65 18.61 7.05
CA ARG A 194 -11.09 18.98 7.05
C ARG A 194 -11.41 20.11 6.08
N ASN A 195 -10.51 21.07 5.93
CA ASN A 195 -10.70 22.18 4.98
C ASN A 195 -10.69 21.69 3.53
N LEU A 196 -9.91 20.65 3.21
CA LEU A 196 -9.94 20.01 1.89
C LEU A 196 -11.26 19.28 1.63
N ASN A 197 -11.93 18.77 2.67
CA ASN A 197 -13.16 18.01 2.57
C ASN A 197 -14.21 18.45 3.60
N PRO A 198 -14.77 19.67 3.52
CA PRO A 198 -15.60 20.25 4.59
C PRO A 198 -16.93 19.51 4.84
N LYS A 199 -17.36 18.66 3.90
CA LYS A 199 -18.58 17.85 4.05
C LYS A 199 -18.31 16.42 4.52
N GLN A 200 -17.04 15.99 4.58
CA GLN A 200 -16.68 14.64 4.99
C GLN A 200 -16.84 14.46 6.50
N LYS A 201 -17.60 13.44 6.88
CA LYS A 201 -17.86 13.11 8.30
C LYS A 201 -17.18 11.83 8.73
N ASN A 202 -17.18 10.83 7.85
CA ASN A 202 -16.61 9.51 8.11
C ASN A 202 -15.33 9.33 7.30
N TRP A 203 -14.27 8.92 7.96
CA TRP A 203 -12.97 8.71 7.31
C TRP A 203 -12.69 7.21 7.18
N PRO A 204 -11.99 6.77 6.12
CA PRO A 204 -11.60 5.37 5.96
C PRO A 204 -10.85 4.82 7.17
N GLN A 205 -10.95 3.52 7.43
CA GLN A 205 -10.06 2.86 8.39
C GLN A 205 -8.61 3.02 7.92
N LEU A 206 -7.67 3.11 8.88
CA LEU A 206 -6.26 3.29 8.56
C LEU A 206 -5.37 2.35 9.36
N SER A 207 -4.52 1.60 8.65
CA SER A 207 -3.41 0.83 9.20
C SER A 207 -2.08 1.50 8.83
N VAL A 208 -1.29 1.91 9.81
CA VAL A 208 -0.01 2.60 9.62
C VAL A 208 1.12 1.70 10.09
N TRP A 209 2.17 1.55 9.29
CA TRP A 209 3.27 0.63 9.53
C TRP A 209 4.63 1.31 9.45
N THR A 210 5.52 0.94 10.37
CA THR A 210 6.91 1.39 10.35
C THR A 210 7.85 0.38 11.00
N GLY A 211 9.09 0.33 10.56
CA GLY A 211 10.18 -0.26 11.31
C GLY A 211 10.75 0.77 12.29
N THR A 212 11.07 0.38 13.53
CA THR A 212 11.58 1.33 14.54
C THR A 212 12.99 1.85 14.23
N LYS A 213 13.69 1.22 13.29
CA LYS A 213 15.02 1.63 12.79
C LYS A 213 14.97 2.18 11.35
N ASP A 214 13.80 2.62 10.91
CA ASP A 214 13.69 3.27 9.59
C ASP A 214 14.51 4.56 9.58
N ASN A 215 15.58 4.58 8.77
CA ASN A 215 16.48 5.71 8.59
C ASN A 215 16.23 6.49 7.29
N ILE A 216 15.24 6.06 6.50
CA ILE A 216 14.80 6.72 5.27
C ILE A 216 13.63 7.64 5.56
N VAL A 217 12.53 7.07 6.08
CA VAL A 217 11.37 7.82 6.58
C VAL A 217 11.32 7.70 8.10
N ALA A 218 11.48 8.81 8.79
CA ALA A 218 11.49 8.80 10.26
C ALA A 218 10.22 8.14 10.82
N PRO A 219 10.33 7.16 11.76
CA PRO A 219 9.16 6.48 12.36
C PRO A 219 8.14 7.44 12.99
N LEU A 220 8.59 8.64 13.35
CA LEU A 220 7.74 9.73 13.83
C LEU A 220 6.61 10.07 12.85
N ASN A 221 6.84 9.96 11.53
CA ASN A 221 5.80 10.16 10.52
C ASN A 221 4.61 9.22 10.73
N SER A 222 4.88 7.93 10.93
CA SER A 222 3.84 6.92 11.17
C SER A 222 3.09 7.17 12.47
N SER A 223 3.81 7.54 13.53
CA SER A 223 3.21 7.85 14.84
C SER A 223 2.28 9.07 14.77
N ILE A 224 2.73 10.16 14.12
CA ILE A 224 1.90 11.36 13.90
C ILE A 224 0.71 11.03 12.98
N HIS A 225 0.93 10.24 11.92
CA HIS A 225 -0.13 9.87 10.99
C HIS A 225 -1.28 9.13 11.70
N ALA A 226 -0.96 8.12 12.50
CA ALA A 226 -1.97 7.37 13.23
C ALA A 226 -2.73 8.25 14.25
N GLN A 227 -2.02 9.11 14.97
CA GLN A 227 -2.61 10.01 15.96
C GLN A 227 -3.54 11.04 15.32
N TYR A 228 -3.09 11.72 14.24
CA TYR A 228 -3.93 12.72 13.60
C TYR A 228 -5.16 12.08 12.93
N TRP A 229 -5.01 10.86 12.35
CA TRP A 229 -6.14 10.15 11.76
C TRP A 229 -7.18 9.70 12.79
N ALA A 230 -6.72 9.29 13.99
CA ALA A 230 -7.60 9.01 15.12
C ALA A 230 -8.37 10.25 15.56
N GLN A 231 -7.70 11.41 15.65
CA GLN A 231 -8.35 12.68 15.99
C GLN A 231 -9.30 13.16 14.89
N LEU A 232 -8.90 12.99 13.61
CA LEU A 232 -9.73 13.29 12.45
C LEU A 232 -11.03 12.46 12.46
N SER A 233 -10.93 11.19 12.85
CA SER A 233 -12.04 10.24 13.02
C SER A 233 -12.85 10.42 14.30
N HIS A 234 -12.62 11.52 15.04
CA HIS A 234 -13.32 11.84 16.29
C HIS A 234 -13.17 10.81 17.42
N ILE A 235 -12.10 10.03 17.44
CA ILE A 235 -11.85 9.06 18.48
C ILE A 235 -11.36 9.78 19.74
N LYS A 236 -12.09 9.57 20.84
CA LYS A 236 -11.80 10.18 22.17
C LYS A 236 -11.27 9.14 23.17
N THR A 237 -11.33 7.87 22.82
CA THR A 237 -10.88 6.77 23.69
C THR A 237 -9.36 6.70 23.71
N LYS A 238 -8.82 6.31 24.88
CA LYS A 238 -7.39 6.00 24.97
C LYS A 238 -7.07 4.81 24.05
N ALA A 239 -5.94 4.90 23.36
CA ALA A 239 -5.45 3.81 22.53
C ALA A 239 -5.15 2.55 23.36
N ASN A 240 -5.46 1.40 22.79
CA ASN A 240 -5.05 0.11 23.34
C ASN A 240 -3.69 -0.27 22.75
N VAL A 241 -2.73 -0.62 23.60
CA VAL A 241 -1.37 -1.01 23.20
C VAL A 241 -1.16 -2.49 23.47
N ASP A 242 -0.90 -3.24 22.42
CA ASP A 242 -0.57 -4.66 22.42
C ASP A 242 0.92 -4.83 22.10
N LYS A 243 1.70 -5.33 23.06
CA LYS A 243 3.14 -5.56 22.93
C LYS A 243 3.41 -7.03 22.76
N GLN A 244 4.01 -7.39 21.64
CA GLN A 244 4.42 -8.75 21.30
C GLN A 244 5.94 -8.80 21.10
N GLU A 245 6.50 -10.01 21.05
CA GLU A 245 7.90 -10.18 20.70
C GLU A 245 8.14 -9.70 19.24
N GLY A 246 9.02 -8.71 19.09
CA GLY A 246 9.38 -8.13 17.79
C GLY A 246 8.47 -7.06 17.24
N TYR A 247 7.31 -6.76 17.85
CA TYR A 247 6.45 -5.66 17.39
C TYR A 247 5.50 -5.11 18.47
N VAL A 248 5.00 -3.90 18.21
CA VAL A 248 3.97 -3.25 19.04
C VAL A 248 2.83 -2.81 18.13
N ILE A 249 1.58 -3.07 18.54
CA ILE A 249 0.39 -2.57 17.85
C ILE A 249 -0.38 -1.63 18.79
N THR A 250 -0.56 -0.39 18.34
CA THR A 250 -1.40 0.61 19.04
C THR A 250 -2.69 0.79 18.25
N ARG A 251 -3.85 0.60 18.90
CA ARG A 251 -5.16 0.64 18.25
C ARG A 251 -6.06 1.69 18.86
N TRP A 252 -6.73 2.45 17.99
CA TRP A 252 -7.76 3.42 18.35
C TRP A 252 -9.11 2.90 17.88
N GLN A 253 -10.06 2.80 18.82
CA GLN A 253 -11.39 2.25 18.56
C GLN A 253 -12.44 3.36 18.55
N ASN A 254 -13.41 3.23 17.62
CA ASN A 254 -14.59 4.08 17.58
C ASN A 254 -15.57 3.75 18.73
N ALA A 255 -16.69 4.46 18.80
CA ALA A 255 -17.70 4.26 19.83
C ALA A 255 -18.35 2.85 19.79
N ALA A 256 -18.35 2.20 18.64
CA ALA A 256 -18.81 0.82 18.47
C ALA A 256 -17.77 -0.24 18.86
N LYS A 257 -16.59 0.19 19.36
CA LYS A 257 -15.43 -0.67 19.68
C LYS A 257 -14.77 -1.32 18.48
N GLU A 258 -15.02 -0.83 17.29
CA GLU A 258 -14.34 -1.26 16.07
C GLU A 258 -13.00 -0.50 15.95
N VAL A 259 -11.95 -1.18 15.52
CA VAL A 259 -10.64 -0.53 15.30
C VAL A 259 -10.74 0.35 14.07
N GLN A 260 -10.62 1.65 14.27
CA GLN A 260 -10.64 2.66 13.20
C GLN A 260 -9.24 2.98 12.71
N VAL A 261 -8.27 2.98 13.61
CA VAL A 261 -6.87 3.24 13.31
C VAL A 261 -5.99 2.27 14.06
N GLU A 262 -4.96 1.76 13.41
CA GLU A 262 -3.88 1.05 14.06
C GLU A 262 -2.51 1.57 13.61
N LEU A 263 -1.55 1.54 14.53
CA LEU A 263 -0.13 1.75 14.29
C LEU A 263 0.61 0.46 14.61
N VAL A 264 1.32 -0.09 13.65
CA VAL A 264 2.15 -1.27 13.80
C VAL A 264 3.62 -0.86 13.69
N GLU A 265 4.35 -1.01 14.79
CA GLU A 265 5.76 -0.71 14.91
C GLU A 265 6.54 -2.01 15.03
N VAL A 266 7.35 -2.35 14.02
CA VAL A 266 8.16 -3.57 14.03
C VAL A 266 9.56 -3.24 14.52
N ILE A 267 9.92 -3.87 15.64
CA ILE A 267 11.14 -3.56 16.41
C ILE A 267 12.38 -3.96 15.60
N GLU A 268 13.42 -3.11 15.64
CA GLU A 268 14.73 -3.29 14.98
C GLU A 268 14.68 -3.38 13.44
N LEU A 269 13.51 -3.27 12.79
CA LEU A 269 13.44 -3.24 11.34
C LEU A 269 13.61 -1.84 10.76
N GLY A 270 14.13 -1.79 9.53
CA GLY A 270 14.36 -0.57 8.75
C GLY A 270 13.18 -0.21 7.86
N HIS A 271 13.50 0.43 6.72
CA HIS A 271 12.55 0.93 5.74
C HIS A 271 12.05 -0.17 4.81
N GLY A 272 10.77 -0.49 4.83
CA GLY A 272 10.20 -1.51 3.93
C GLY A 272 8.83 -2.04 4.34
N ILE A 273 8.31 -2.95 3.53
CA ILE A 273 7.16 -3.81 3.87
C ILE A 273 7.68 -5.00 4.67
N MET A 274 6.97 -5.36 5.72
CA MET A 274 7.25 -6.54 6.52
C MET A 274 6.64 -7.76 5.84
N VAL A 275 7.47 -8.80 5.62
CA VAL A 275 7.08 -10.08 5.03
C VAL A 275 7.39 -11.22 5.99
N ASN A 276 6.59 -12.28 5.94
CA ASN A 276 6.84 -13.50 6.70
C ASN A 276 6.95 -14.70 5.74
N PRO A 277 8.17 -15.04 5.28
CA PRO A 277 8.37 -16.13 4.32
C PRO A 277 7.96 -17.52 4.84
N ASN A 278 7.71 -17.65 6.14
CA ASN A 278 7.35 -18.92 6.77
C ASN A 278 5.85 -19.25 6.70
N ILE A 279 5.03 -18.31 6.22
CA ILE A 279 3.58 -18.53 6.09
C ILE A 279 3.15 -18.42 4.62
N LYS A 280 2.06 -19.12 4.29
CA LYS A 280 1.47 -19.05 2.95
C LYS A 280 1.09 -17.61 2.61
N ASN A 281 1.48 -17.14 1.43
CA ASN A 281 1.26 -15.75 0.98
C ASN A 281 1.83 -14.68 1.92
N GLY A 282 2.82 -15.03 2.75
CA GLY A 282 3.45 -14.10 3.68
C GLY A 282 4.47 -13.15 3.05
N GLY A 283 4.82 -13.39 1.77
CA GLY A 283 5.80 -12.63 1.00
C GLY A 283 7.20 -13.23 1.00
N GLU A 284 8.10 -12.60 0.27
CA GLU A 284 9.50 -13.02 0.08
C GLU A 284 10.43 -11.88 0.49
N GLU A 285 11.53 -12.20 1.17
CA GLU A 285 12.54 -11.21 1.52
C GLU A 285 13.28 -10.71 0.27
N SER A 286 13.36 -9.39 0.13
CA SER A 286 14.09 -8.72 -0.94
C SER A 286 14.34 -7.26 -0.57
N ASP A 287 14.87 -6.46 -1.51
CA ASP A 287 15.06 -5.01 -1.29
C ASP A 287 13.73 -4.36 -0.85
N TYR A 288 13.73 -3.75 0.33
CA TYR A 288 12.57 -3.11 0.98
C TYR A 288 11.40 -4.06 1.31
N LEU A 289 11.62 -5.37 1.33
CA LEU A 289 10.73 -6.38 1.87
C LEU A 289 11.47 -7.15 2.97
N LEU A 290 11.18 -6.83 4.22
CA LEU A 290 11.97 -7.20 5.38
C LEU A 290 11.34 -8.38 6.12
N ALA A 291 12.12 -9.44 6.36
CA ALA A 291 11.66 -10.59 7.12
C ALA A 291 11.24 -10.17 8.54
N SER A 292 10.07 -10.61 8.96
CA SER A 292 9.40 -10.22 10.20
C SER A 292 8.50 -11.34 10.70
N PRO A 293 8.17 -11.38 12.00
CA PRO A 293 7.10 -12.24 12.52
C PRO A 293 5.73 -11.95 11.90
N LEU A 294 5.52 -10.72 11.40
CA LEU A 294 4.29 -10.29 10.73
C LEU A 294 4.49 -10.17 9.21
N SER A 295 3.47 -10.56 8.44
CA SER A 295 3.32 -10.14 7.05
C SER A 295 2.36 -8.95 6.99
N THR A 296 2.83 -7.80 6.51
CA THR A 296 1.99 -6.61 6.33
C THR A 296 0.78 -6.92 5.45
N ALA A 297 0.99 -7.59 4.31
CA ALA A 297 -0.10 -7.91 3.40
C ALA A 297 -1.17 -8.78 4.08
N GLN A 298 -0.78 -9.88 4.74
CA GLN A 298 -1.71 -10.77 5.43
C GLN A 298 -2.46 -10.05 6.57
N HIS A 299 -1.74 -9.25 7.37
CA HIS A 299 -2.34 -8.52 8.48
C HIS A 299 -3.36 -7.49 7.99
N VAL A 300 -2.98 -6.70 6.97
CA VAL A 300 -3.84 -5.64 6.41
C VAL A 300 -5.10 -6.22 5.75
N ILE A 301 -4.98 -7.31 4.99
CA ILE A 301 -6.14 -7.98 4.38
C ILE A 301 -7.10 -8.51 5.47
N ASN A 302 -6.58 -9.11 6.54
CA ASN A 302 -7.39 -9.54 7.68
C ASN A 302 -8.03 -8.33 8.42
N PHE A 303 -7.28 -7.23 8.60
CA PHE A 303 -7.80 -6.00 9.21
C PHE A 303 -8.95 -5.38 8.43
N TRP A 304 -8.94 -5.50 7.10
CA TRP A 304 -10.01 -5.05 6.21
C TRP A 304 -11.18 -6.03 6.10
N GLY A 305 -11.04 -7.27 6.60
CA GLY A 305 -12.07 -8.31 6.50
C GLY A 305 -12.22 -8.90 5.10
N LEU A 306 -11.17 -8.89 4.32
CA LEU A 306 -11.09 -9.45 2.96
C LEU A 306 -10.63 -10.90 2.96
#